data_ebe56c387a801ced902ae7b1a3243330
#
_entry.id   ebe56c387a801ced902ae7b1a3243330
#
_cell.length_a   1.000
_cell.length_b   1.000
_cell.length_c   1.000
_cell.angle_alpha   90.00
_cell.angle_beta   90.00
_cell.angle_gamma   90.00
#
_symmetry.space_group_name_H-M   'P 1'
#
loop_
_entity.id
_entity.type
_entity.pdbx_description
1 polymer ?
#
loop_
_entity_poly.entity_id
_entity_poly.type
_entity_poly.pdbx_seq_one_letter_code
_entity_poly.pdbx_strand_id
1 'polypeptide(L)'
;VGLDHDHVWGLLGAIAKEPEAELVAIADPHPELVDKAKQQVPAEVKFYSDYVKMLDEAKPEAVIVTTANNRHLEILRECAKRHIHYSTEKPLASTAADAREMERLANAAHIKLMVNYWNAWAASTHELFHRVYAGELGPVQKIIVQYGHEGPKEIGVSKYFADWLYDPVKNGGGAIVDFGCYGAEWALWLKGRPSSVFAYSLKLKTAQANAVDDDAVILLEYPDATAIIQASWDWPYSKGQVQVFGPKGSLLATGDGVLYRAAKSQADVDHPDGQPVTLGPVPHETSNPIAYFLYCIRNDKPIENPVAASLNVGVVEILDAAKESIRTGRAVKLPAN
;
A
#
# COMPACT_ATOMS: atom_id res chain seq x y z
N VAL A 1 -8.63 -14.07 4.75
CA VAL A 1 -9.67 -13.59 5.69
C VAL A 1 -10.25 -12.30 5.14
N GLY A 2 -11.58 -12.25 4.98
CA GLY A 2 -12.30 -11.14 4.34
C GLY A 2 -12.32 -11.26 2.82
N LEU A 3 -13.47 -10.97 2.22
CA LEU A 3 -13.69 -10.88 0.78
C LEU A 3 -14.29 -9.52 0.39
N ASP A 4 -14.41 -8.61 1.35
CA ASP A 4 -15.03 -7.30 1.20
C ASP A 4 -14.06 -6.22 0.65
N HIS A 5 -12.80 -6.55 0.39
CA HIS A 5 -11.84 -5.73 -0.35
C HIS A 5 -11.59 -6.33 -1.74
N ASP A 6 -11.93 -5.62 -2.80
CA ASP A 6 -11.92 -6.18 -4.18
C ASP A 6 -10.55 -6.66 -4.68
N HIS A 7 -9.43 -6.26 -4.06
CA HIS A 7 -8.11 -6.82 -4.38
C HIS A 7 -8.01 -8.33 -4.12
N VAL A 8 -8.90 -8.89 -3.29
CA VAL A 8 -8.92 -10.34 -3.00
C VAL A 8 -9.01 -11.18 -4.27
N TRP A 9 -9.77 -10.72 -5.28
CA TRP A 9 -9.95 -11.48 -6.52
C TRP A 9 -8.65 -11.65 -7.29
N GLY A 10 -7.81 -10.61 -7.32
CA GLY A 10 -6.44 -10.68 -7.88
C GLY A 10 -5.51 -11.58 -7.05
N LEU A 11 -5.60 -11.50 -5.73
CA LEU A 11 -4.80 -12.31 -4.80
C LEU A 11 -5.15 -13.80 -4.90
N LEU A 12 -6.44 -14.17 -5.00
CA LEU A 12 -6.85 -15.55 -5.24
C LEU A 12 -6.26 -16.10 -6.54
N GLY A 13 -6.27 -15.28 -7.61
CA GLY A 13 -5.63 -15.62 -8.88
C GLY A 13 -4.10 -15.76 -8.78
N ALA A 14 -3.44 -14.97 -7.93
CA ALA A 14 -2.00 -15.08 -7.67
C ALA A 14 -1.67 -16.35 -6.87
N ILE A 15 -2.45 -16.66 -5.83
CA ILE A 15 -2.30 -17.91 -5.04
C ILE A 15 -2.44 -19.14 -5.94
N ALA A 16 -3.45 -19.16 -6.82
CA ALA A 16 -3.68 -20.28 -7.73
C ALA A 16 -2.54 -20.54 -8.73
N LYS A 17 -1.72 -19.51 -9.00
CA LYS A 17 -0.56 -19.59 -9.91
C LYS A 17 0.75 -19.88 -9.20
N GLU A 18 0.78 -19.80 -7.86
CA GLU A 18 1.98 -20.02 -7.08
C GLU A 18 2.09 -21.50 -6.69
N PRO A 19 3.03 -22.25 -7.27
CA PRO A 19 3.11 -23.72 -7.06
C PRO A 19 3.39 -24.10 -5.60
N GLU A 20 3.96 -23.15 -4.83
CA GLU A 20 4.34 -23.37 -3.46
C GLU A 20 3.25 -22.93 -2.47
N ALA A 21 2.11 -22.44 -2.95
CA ALA A 21 0.97 -22.02 -2.14
C ALA A 21 -0.16 -23.06 -2.15
N GLU A 22 -0.73 -23.35 -0.99
CA GLU A 22 -1.96 -24.10 -0.86
C GLU A 22 -3.02 -23.24 -0.18
N LEU A 23 -4.12 -22.94 -0.88
CA LEU A 23 -5.27 -22.26 -0.29
C LEU A 23 -6.14 -23.26 0.44
N VAL A 24 -6.04 -23.33 1.76
CA VAL A 24 -6.74 -24.33 2.59
C VAL A 24 -8.13 -23.85 3.05
N ALA A 25 -8.33 -22.54 3.25
CA ALA A 25 -9.58 -22.02 3.76
C ALA A 25 -9.80 -20.54 3.42
N ILE A 26 -11.07 -20.13 3.38
CA ILE A 26 -11.53 -18.75 3.27
C ILE A 26 -12.55 -18.46 4.36
N ALA A 27 -12.45 -17.31 5.01
CA ALA A 27 -13.44 -16.85 5.99
C ALA A 27 -14.00 -15.49 5.60
N ASP A 28 -15.33 -15.42 5.43
CA ASP A 28 -16.08 -14.17 5.21
C ASP A 28 -17.52 -14.33 5.69
N PRO A 29 -18.10 -13.31 6.35
CA PRO A 29 -19.49 -13.40 6.83
C PRO A 29 -20.56 -13.19 5.75
N HIS A 30 -20.19 -12.75 4.52
CA HIS A 30 -21.13 -12.44 3.44
C HIS A 30 -21.33 -13.64 2.51
N PRO A 31 -22.49 -14.31 2.51
CA PRO A 31 -22.73 -15.49 1.70
C PRO A 31 -22.50 -15.27 0.20
N GLU A 32 -22.87 -14.09 -0.32
CA GLU A 32 -22.75 -13.76 -1.73
C GLU A 32 -21.28 -13.68 -2.18
N LEU A 33 -20.40 -13.15 -1.31
CA LEU A 33 -18.95 -13.12 -1.59
C LEU A 33 -18.35 -14.53 -1.50
N VAL A 34 -18.80 -15.32 -0.54
CA VAL A 34 -18.41 -16.73 -0.41
C VAL A 34 -18.83 -17.51 -1.66
N ASP A 35 -20.06 -17.33 -2.17
CA ASP A 35 -20.51 -18.02 -3.37
C ASP A 35 -19.73 -17.59 -4.64
N LYS A 36 -19.34 -16.33 -4.71
CA LYS A 36 -18.44 -15.85 -5.76
C LYS A 36 -17.04 -16.50 -5.65
N ALA A 37 -16.49 -16.59 -4.44
CA ALA A 37 -15.18 -17.19 -4.21
C ALA A 37 -15.15 -18.69 -4.55
N LYS A 38 -16.20 -19.45 -4.22
CA LYS A 38 -16.33 -20.87 -4.57
C LYS A 38 -16.20 -21.15 -6.06
N GLN A 39 -16.53 -20.18 -6.92
CA GLN A 39 -16.40 -20.31 -8.38
C GLN A 39 -14.96 -20.10 -8.89
N GLN A 40 -14.07 -19.60 -8.04
CA GLN A 40 -12.71 -19.21 -8.41
C GLN A 40 -11.61 -20.03 -7.73
N VAL A 41 -11.98 -20.90 -6.80
CA VAL A 41 -11.03 -21.68 -6.02
C VAL A 41 -11.32 -23.18 -6.13
N PRO A 42 -10.34 -24.07 -5.84
CA PRO A 42 -10.54 -25.52 -5.79
C PRO A 42 -11.65 -25.93 -4.83
N ALA A 43 -12.33 -27.06 -5.14
CA ALA A 43 -13.46 -27.55 -4.36
C ALA A 43 -13.10 -28.00 -2.94
N GLU A 44 -11.82 -28.27 -2.69
CA GLU A 44 -11.25 -28.69 -1.41
C GLU A 44 -11.14 -27.55 -0.40
N VAL A 45 -11.19 -26.30 -0.86
CA VAL A 45 -11.09 -25.10 -0.02
C VAL A 45 -12.28 -25.05 0.93
N LYS A 46 -12.01 -24.93 2.23
CA LYS A 46 -13.05 -24.83 3.25
C LYS A 46 -13.51 -23.40 3.43
N PHE A 47 -14.82 -23.22 3.68
CA PHE A 47 -15.41 -21.90 3.88
C PHE A 47 -15.98 -21.74 5.28
N TYR A 48 -15.73 -20.57 5.87
CA TYR A 48 -16.17 -20.22 7.21
C TYR A 48 -16.84 -18.84 7.21
N SER A 49 -17.84 -18.65 8.05
CA SER A 49 -18.40 -17.31 8.32
C SER A 49 -17.65 -16.59 9.45
N ASP A 50 -16.90 -17.34 10.25
CA ASP A 50 -16.12 -16.87 11.40
C ASP A 50 -14.64 -17.21 11.19
N TYR A 51 -13.80 -16.17 11.15
CA TYR A 51 -12.37 -16.34 10.91
C TYR A 51 -11.64 -16.97 12.11
N VAL A 52 -12.11 -16.76 13.35
CA VAL A 52 -11.48 -17.40 14.53
C VAL A 52 -11.67 -18.90 14.45
N LYS A 53 -12.89 -19.35 14.13
CA LYS A 53 -13.16 -20.77 13.88
C LYS A 53 -12.31 -21.33 12.74
N MET A 54 -12.14 -20.56 11.65
CA MET A 54 -11.27 -20.97 10.56
C MET A 54 -9.82 -21.15 11.03
N LEU A 55 -9.26 -20.20 11.81
CA LEU A 55 -7.90 -20.32 12.32
C LEU A 55 -7.69 -21.54 13.20
N ASP A 56 -8.70 -21.89 14.03
CA ASP A 56 -8.64 -23.03 14.93
C ASP A 56 -8.76 -24.40 14.21
N GLU A 57 -9.62 -24.48 13.19
CA GLU A 57 -9.90 -25.73 12.47
C GLU A 57 -8.97 -25.98 11.28
N ALA A 58 -8.70 -24.96 10.47
CA ALA A 58 -7.84 -25.10 9.28
C ALA A 58 -6.35 -24.99 9.63
N LYS A 59 -5.99 -24.29 10.71
CA LYS A 59 -4.61 -24.11 11.21
C LYS A 59 -3.62 -23.70 10.10
N PRO A 60 -3.89 -22.61 9.35
CA PRO A 60 -3.02 -22.19 8.28
C PRO A 60 -1.65 -21.73 8.84
N GLU A 61 -0.57 -21.87 8.07
CA GLU A 61 0.74 -21.29 8.41
C GLU A 61 0.74 -19.78 8.28
N ALA A 62 -0.04 -19.26 7.34
CA ALA A 62 -0.16 -17.83 7.04
C ALA A 62 -1.58 -17.43 6.66
N VAL A 63 -1.92 -16.17 6.86
CA VAL A 63 -3.17 -15.57 6.38
C VAL A 63 -2.89 -14.36 5.52
N ILE A 64 -3.77 -14.14 4.55
CA ILE A 64 -3.88 -12.89 3.80
C ILE A 64 -5.20 -12.26 4.19
N VAL A 65 -5.15 -10.98 4.62
CA VAL A 65 -6.30 -10.26 5.14
C VAL A 65 -6.69 -9.16 4.16
N THR A 66 -7.95 -9.22 3.74
CA THR A 66 -8.55 -8.33 2.74
C THR A 66 -9.89 -7.81 3.28
N THR A 67 -9.80 -7.13 4.42
CA THR A 67 -10.94 -6.52 5.14
C THR A 67 -10.79 -5.00 5.20
N ALA A 68 -11.80 -4.32 5.76
CA ALA A 68 -11.68 -2.91 6.12
C ALA A 68 -10.48 -2.65 7.04
N ASN A 69 -9.81 -1.49 6.87
CA ASN A 69 -8.52 -1.18 7.51
C ASN A 69 -8.56 -1.23 9.04
N ASN A 70 -9.66 -0.81 9.65
CA ASN A 70 -9.83 -0.83 11.12
C ASN A 70 -9.92 -2.24 11.71
N ARG A 71 -10.10 -3.28 10.88
CA ARG A 71 -10.19 -4.68 11.32
C ARG A 71 -8.85 -5.40 11.34
N HIS A 72 -7.81 -4.84 10.74
CA HIS A 72 -6.51 -5.50 10.61
C HIS A 72 -5.91 -5.89 11.97
N LEU A 73 -5.97 -5.00 12.97
CA LEU A 73 -5.42 -5.28 14.30
C LEU A 73 -6.17 -6.39 15.04
N GLU A 74 -7.51 -6.44 14.97
CA GLU A 74 -8.27 -7.49 15.67
C GLU A 74 -7.93 -8.88 15.12
N ILE A 75 -7.79 -9.00 13.79
CA ILE A 75 -7.46 -10.25 13.13
C ILE A 75 -6.00 -10.65 13.44
N LEU A 76 -5.08 -9.67 13.40
CA LEU A 76 -3.68 -9.92 13.77
C LEU A 76 -3.53 -10.45 15.21
N ARG A 77 -4.31 -9.93 16.15
CA ARG A 77 -4.30 -10.43 17.55
C ARG A 77 -4.60 -11.93 17.63
N GLU A 78 -5.55 -12.41 16.86
CA GLU A 78 -5.89 -13.83 16.83
C GLU A 78 -4.83 -14.67 16.11
N CYS A 79 -4.20 -14.12 15.07
CA CYS A 79 -3.07 -14.77 14.38
C CYS A 79 -1.82 -14.84 15.28
N ALA A 80 -1.48 -13.76 15.98
CA ALA A 80 -0.34 -13.70 16.88
C ALA A 80 -0.43 -14.73 18.03
N LYS A 81 -1.62 -14.93 18.61
CA LYS A 81 -1.86 -15.96 19.63
C LYS A 81 -1.56 -17.40 19.12
N ARG A 82 -1.66 -17.60 17.82
CA ARG A 82 -1.51 -18.91 17.16
C ARG A 82 -0.20 -19.03 16.40
N HIS A 83 0.66 -18.00 16.46
CA HIS A 83 1.91 -17.91 15.69
C HIS A 83 1.71 -18.06 14.17
N ILE A 84 0.59 -17.56 13.64
CA ILE A 84 0.26 -17.56 12.21
C ILE A 84 0.83 -16.31 11.56
N HIS A 85 1.61 -16.46 10.48
CA HIS A 85 2.15 -15.35 9.69
C HIS A 85 1.02 -14.55 9.05
N TYR A 86 1.23 -13.24 8.87
CA TYR A 86 0.15 -12.30 8.54
C TYR A 86 0.55 -11.37 7.39
N SER A 87 -0.26 -11.33 6.35
CA SER A 87 -0.19 -10.31 5.31
C SER A 87 -1.53 -9.57 5.23
N THR A 88 -1.49 -8.27 5.02
CA THR A 88 -2.71 -7.45 4.86
C THR A 88 -2.58 -6.50 3.67
N GLU A 89 -3.72 -6.03 3.18
CA GLU A 89 -3.78 -4.92 2.22
C GLU A 89 -3.35 -3.60 2.89
N LYS A 90 -2.94 -2.66 2.06
CA LYS A 90 -2.58 -1.28 2.46
C LYS A 90 -3.84 -0.46 2.84
N PRO A 91 -3.67 0.52 3.72
CA PRO A 91 -2.57 0.74 4.66
C PRO A 91 -2.58 -0.29 5.79
N LEU A 92 -1.48 -0.39 6.53
CA LEU A 92 -1.33 -1.33 7.65
C LEU A 92 -2.49 -1.27 8.65
N ALA A 93 -2.98 -0.08 8.96
CA ALA A 93 -4.11 0.15 9.87
C ALA A 93 -4.78 1.50 9.58
N SER A 94 -5.96 1.75 10.14
CA SER A 94 -6.67 3.03 10.05
C SER A 94 -6.12 4.12 10.98
N THR A 95 -5.32 3.74 12.00
CA THR A 95 -4.67 4.65 12.97
C THR A 95 -3.22 4.26 13.24
N ALA A 96 -2.37 5.24 13.55
CA ALA A 96 -0.98 4.98 13.92
C ALA A 96 -0.83 4.21 15.25
N ALA A 97 -1.79 4.34 16.15
CA ALA A 97 -1.82 3.56 17.39
C ALA A 97 -1.98 2.07 17.10
N ASP A 98 -2.93 1.72 16.22
CA ASP A 98 -3.16 0.34 15.81
C ASP A 98 -1.97 -0.21 15.01
N ALA A 99 -1.39 0.58 14.11
CA ALA A 99 -0.22 0.18 13.33
C ALA A 99 0.98 -0.18 14.24
N ARG A 100 1.29 0.65 15.24
CA ARG A 100 2.34 0.36 16.24
C ARG A 100 2.05 -0.90 17.06
N GLU A 101 0.79 -1.08 17.44
CA GLU A 101 0.40 -2.29 18.20
C GLU A 101 0.50 -3.54 17.32
N MET A 102 0.15 -3.46 16.03
CA MET A 102 0.31 -4.56 15.09
C MET A 102 1.79 -4.98 14.96
N GLU A 103 2.68 -4.03 14.75
CA GLU A 103 4.12 -4.30 14.69
C GLU A 103 4.63 -4.92 15.99
N ARG A 104 4.26 -4.36 17.14
CA ARG A 104 4.64 -4.88 18.47
C ARG A 104 4.18 -6.33 18.67
N LEU A 105 2.94 -6.64 18.31
CA LEU A 105 2.37 -7.98 18.45
C LEU A 105 3.05 -8.99 17.51
N ALA A 106 3.29 -8.61 16.26
CA ALA A 106 3.97 -9.46 15.29
C ALA A 106 5.40 -9.81 15.75
N ASN A 107 6.14 -8.79 16.24
CA ASN A 107 7.49 -8.99 16.77
C ASN A 107 7.47 -9.88 18.02
N ALA A 108 6.55 -9.67 18.95
CA ALA A 108 6.43 -10.47 20.18
C ALA A 108 6.03 -11.93 19.90
N ALA A 109 5.24 -12.18 18.87
CA ALA A 109 4.83 -13.51 18.46
C ALA A 109 5.83 -14.18 17.47
N HIS A 110 6.88 -13.47 17.04
CA HIS A 110 7.84 -13.92 16.03
C HIS A 110 7.18 -14.34 14.71
N ILE A 111 6.15 -13.61 14.28
CA ILE A 111 5.49 -13.84 13.00
C ILE A 111 5.92 -12.80 11.97
N LYS A 112 5.92 -13.18 10.70
CA LYS A 112 6.11 -12.25 9.59
C LYS A 112 4.84 -11.41 9.44
N LEU A 113 4.99 -10.09 9.37
CA LEU A 113 3.92 -9.14 9.08
C LEU A 113 4.27 -8.35 7.82
N MET A 114 3.48 -8.52 6.76
CA MET A 114 3.66 -7.87 5.47
C MET A 114 2.45 -6.99 5.14
N VAL A 115 2.71 -5.83 4.54
CA VAL A 115 1.67 -4.93 3.99
C VAL A 115 1.76 -4.94 2.47
N ASN A 116 0.69 -5.35 1.79
CA ASN A 116 0.69 -5.46 0.35
C ASN A 116 0.44 -4.11 -0.33
N TYR A 117 1.40 -3.68 -1.14
CA TYR A 117 1.27 -2.58 -2.09
C TYR A 117 1.45 -3.12 -3.51
N TRP A 118 0.47 -2.92 -4.37
CA TRP A 118 0.56 -3.45 -5.74
C TRP A 118 1.72 -2.87 -6.55
N ASN A 119 2.08 -1.60 -6.31
CA ASN A 119 3.24 -0.97 -6.94
C ASN A 119 4.58 -1.60 -6.54
N ALA A 120 4.68 -2.20 -5.36
CA ALA A 120 5.91 -2.81 -4.85
C ALA A 120 6.46 -3.92 -5.77
N TRP A 121 5.60 -4.57 -6.53
CA TRP A 121 5.93 -5.72 -7.39
C TRP A 121 6.22 -5.35 -8.85
N ALA A 122 6.08 -4.08 -9.22
CA ALA A 122 6.31 -3.61 -10.58
C ALA A 122 7.81 -3.50 -10.90
N ALA A 123 8.23 -3.96 -12.08
CA ALA A 123 9.61 -3.83 -12.53
C ALA A 123 10.09 -2.37 -12.55
N SER A 124 9.20 -1.42 -12.86
CA SER A 124 9.49 0.02 -12.82
C SER A 124 9.80 0.51 -11.43
N THR A 125 9.13 -0.01 -10.40
CA THR A 125 9.40 0.31 -8.99
C THR A 125 10.79 -0.18 -8.57
N HIS A 126 11.11 -1.44 -8.88
CA HIS A 126 12.42 -2.02 -8.59
C HIS A 126 13.54 -1.24 -9.28
N GLU A 127 13.37 -0.89 -10.55
CA GLU A 127 14.37 -0.15 -11.33
C GLU A 127 14.58 1.27 -10.80
N LEU A 128 13.51 2.02 -10.51
CA LEU A 128 13.62 3.36 -9.94
C LEU A 128 14.37 3.32 -8.61
N PHE A 129 13.96 2.42 -7.71
CA PHE A 129 14.60 2.28 -6.41
C PHE A 129 16.08 1.92 -6.53
N HIS A 130 16.42 0.94 -7.37
CA HIS A 130 17.80 0.52 -7.62
C HIS A 130 18.67 1.69 -8.10
N ARG A 131 18.20 2.50 -9.06
CA ARG A 131 18.94 3.66 -9.57
C ARG A 131 19.14 4.77 -8.56
N VAL A 132 18.08 5.08 -7.78
CA VAL A 132 18.16 6.06 -6.70
C VAL A 132 19.19 5.61 -5.66
N TYR A 133 19.12 4.35 -5.25
CA TYR A 133 20.06 3.78 -4.26
C TYR A 133 21.51 3.67 -4.79
N ALA A 134 21.67 3.43 -6.08
CA ALA A 134 22.99 3.48 -6.75
C ALA A 134 23.57 4.92 -6.84
N GLY A 135 22.83 5.95 -6.41
CA GLY A 135 23.28 7.33 -6.39
C GLY A 135 23.31 8.00 -7.76
N GLU A 136 22.54 7.49 -8.72
CA GLU A 136 22.49 8.04 -10.09
C GLU A 136 22.04 9.49 -10.10
N LEU A 137 21.08 9.86 -9.24
CA LEU A 137 20.59 11.24 -9.11
C LEU A 137 21.45 12.11 -8.17
N GLY A 138 22.39 11.51 -7.41
CA GLY A 138 22.96 12.15 -6.22
C GLY A 138 21.96 12.17 -5.06
N PRO A 139 22.10 13.08 -4.06
CA PRO A 139 21.16 13.16 -2.97
C PRO A 139 19.75 13.51 -3.48
N VAL A 140 18.73 12.79 -2.99
CA VAL A 140 17.33 13.07 -3.31
C VAL A 140 16.94 14.42 -2.71
N GLN A 141 16.47 15.34 -3.56
CA GLN A 141 16.07 16.70 -3.19
C GLN A 141 14.55 16.92 -3.29
N LYS A 142 13.88 16.19 -4.20
CA LYS A 142 12.43 16.28 -4.33
C LYS A 142 11.84 14.94 -4.76
N ILE A 143 10.66 14.62 -4.20
CA ILE A 143 9.83 13.48 -4.59
C ILE A 143 8.43 14.02 -4.91
N ILE A 144 7.87 13.64 -6.05
CA ILE A 144 6.49 13.93 -6.42
C ILE A 144 5.79 12.59 -6.67
N VAL A 145 4.74 12.33 -5.91
CA VAL A 145 3.94 11.11 -6.03
C VAL A 145 2.52 11.49 -6.40
N GLN A 146 1.99 10.85 -7.43
CA GLN A 146 0.63 11.07 -7.91
C GLN A 146 -0.05 9.71 -8.05
N TYR A 147 -1.07 9.46 -7.22
CA TYR A 147 -1.92 8.28 -7.29
C TYR A 147 -3.39 8.69 -7.20
N GLY A 148 -4.19 8.18 -8.11
CA GLY A 148 -5.61 8.49 -8.14
C GLY A 148 -6.33 7.85 -9.33
N HIS A 149 -7.64 7.95 -9.30
CA HIS A 149 -8.55 7.53 -10.36
C HIS A 149 -9.87 8.34 -10.25
N GLU A 150 -10.86 7.97 -11.04
CA GLU A 150 -12.16 8.63 -11.12
C GLU A 150 -12.98 8.53 -9.82
N GLY A 151 -12.63 7.62 -8.94
CA GLY A 151 -13.28 7.31 -7.67
C GLY A 151 -13.73 5.85 -7.60
N PRO A 152 -13.80 5.26 -6.38
CA PRO A 152 -14.15 3.85 -6.21
C PRO A 152 -15.50 3.47 -6.82
N LYS A 153 -16.52 4.31 -6.64
CA LYS A 153 -17.86 4.08 -7.20
C LYS A 153 -17.86 4.19 -8.73
N GLU A 154 -17.13 5.13 -9.27
CA GLU A 154 -17.04 5.41 -10.71
C GLU A 154 -16.31 4.30 -11.46
N ILE A 155 -15.28 3.72 -10.87
CA ILE A 155 -14.59 2.56 -11.46
C ILE A 155 -15.30 1.23 -11.20
N GLY A 156 -16.43 1.25 -10.46
CA GLY A 156 -17.30 0.10 -10.27
C GLY A 156 -16.81 -0.92 -9.25
N VAL A 157 -16.15 -0.48 -8.16
CA VAL A 157 -15.83 -1.39 -7.05
C VAL A 157 -17.10 -2.00 -6.47
N SER A 158 -16.97 -3.17 -5.85
CA SER A 158 -18.11 -3.86 -5.24
C SER A 158 -18.77 -3.00 -4.16
N LYS A 159 -20.05 -3.23 -3.93
CA LYS A 159 -20.80 -2.59 -2.84
C LYS A 159 -20.10 -2.81 -1.49
N TYR A 160 -19.60 -4.01 -1.25
CA TYR A 160 -18.92 -4.38 0.00
C TYR A 160 -17.66 -3.57 0.22
N PHE A 161 -16.86 -3.34 -0.83
CA PHE A 161 -15.66 -2.52 -0.78
C PHE A 161 -16.03 -1.03 -0.61
N ALA A 162 -16.98 -0.51 -1.39
CA ALA A 162 -17.43 0.87 -1.30
C ALA A 162 -17.98 1.22 0.10
N ASP A 163 -18.77 0.34 0.72
CA ASP A 163 -19.42 0.56 2.00
C ASP A 163 -18.44 0.90 3.14
N TRP A 164 -17.20 0.38 3.09
CA TRP A 164 -16.21 0.73 4.09
C TRP A 164 -15.18 1.76 3.62
N LEU A 165 -14.87 1.86 2.32
CA LEU A 165 -13.97 2.89 1.80
C LEU A 165 -14.46 4.31 2.10
N TYR A 166 -15.77 4.52 2.01
CA TYR A 166 -16.40 5.81 2.28
C TYR A 166 -16.75 6.04 3.77
N ASP A 167 -16.43 5.10 4.65
CA ASP A 167 -16.62 5.21 6.09
C ASP A 167 -15.33 5.74 6.75
N PRO A 168 -15.37 6.93 7.40
CA PRO A 168 -14.18 7.55 7.99
C PRO A 168 -13.56 6.76 9.15
N VAL A 169 -14.31 5.86 9.78
CA VAL A 169 -13.79 5.01 10.87
C VAL A 169 -13.18 3.74 10.31
N LYS A 170 -13.85 3.10 9.34
CA LYS A 170 -13.41 1.82 8.78
C LYS A 170 -12.17 1.98 7.90
N ASN A 171 -12.18 2.96 7.02
CA ASN A 171 -11.03 3.29 6.16
C ASN A 171 -9.99 4.18 6.87
N GLY A 172 -10.44 5.09 7.75
CA GLY A 172 -9.60 6.09 8.41
C GLY A 172 -9.51 7.43 7.68
N GLY A 173 -10.16 7.58 6.52
CA GLY A 173 -10.22 8.75 5.63
C GLY A 173 -10.72 8.35 4.25
N GLY A 174 -10.61 9.24 3.27
CA GLY A 174 -10.94 8.99 1.87
C GLY A 174 -9.70 8.79 1.01
N ALA A 175 -9.60 9.57 -0.07
CA ALA A 175 -8.45 9.54 -0.98
C ALA A 175 -7.11 9.77 -0.26
N ILE A 176 -7.09 10.60 0.79
CA ILE A 176 -5.89 10.84 1.60
C ILE A 176 -5.33 9.55 2.21
N VAL A 177 -6.18 8.61 2.60
CA VAL A 177 -5.75 7.31 3.15
C VAL A 177 -5.48 6.32 2.03
N ASP A 178 -6.41 6.17 1.11
CA ASP A 178 -6.35 5.16 0.05
C ASP A 178 -5.14 5.35 -0.89
N PHE A 179 -4.89 6.58 -1.33
CA PHE A 179 -3.77 6.90 -2.22
C PHE A 179 -2.63 7.66 -1.54
N GLY A 180 -2.92 8.41 -0.48
CA GLY A 180 -1.86 9.08 0.28
C GLY A 180 -0.87 8.10 0.91
N CYS A 181 -1.32 6.86 1.23
CA CYS A 181 -0.43 5.82 1.76
C CYS A 181 0.67 5.42 0.77
N TYR A 182 0.39 5.35 -0.54
CA TYR A 182 1.43 5.10 -1.55
C TYR A 182 2.48 6.19 -1.57
N GLY A 183 2.05 7.45 -1.45
CA GLY A 183 3.01 8.56 -1.43
C GLY A 183 3.86 8.58 -0.18
N ALA A 184 3.28 8.28 0.98
CA ALA A 184 4.00 8.16 2.24
C ALA A 184 4.99 6.98 2.22
N GLU A 185 4.58 5.82 1.65
CA GLU A 185 5.43 4.66 1.42
C GLU A 185 6.68 5.03 0.60
N TRP A 186 6.49 5.66 -0.58
CA TRP A 186 7.57 6.09 -1.45
C TRP A 186 8.52 7.08 -0.76
N ALA A 187 7.97 8.08 -0.06
CA ALA A 187 8.76 9.09 0.61
C ALA A 187 9.61 8.50 1.74
N LEU A 188 9.04 7.61 2.55
CA LEU A 188 9.76 6.90 3.61
C LEU A 188 10.82 5.96 3.04
N TRP A 189 10.52 5.24 1.97
CA TRP A 189 11.44 4.29 1.36
C TRP A 189 12.64 4.99 0.71
N LEU A 190 12.42 6.11 0.01
CA LEU A 190 13.47 6.83 -0.71
C LEU A 190 14.27 7.83 0.14
N LYS A 191 13.65 8.41 1.18
CA LYS A 191 14.25 9.52 1.94
C LYS A 191 14.20 9.33 3.46
N GLY A 192 13.40 8.39 3.93
CA GLY A 192 13.20 8.18 5.37
C GLY A 192 12.16 9.13 5.98
N ARG A 193 12.23 9.32 7.29
CA ARG A 193 11.22 10.05 8.05
C ARG A 193 11.28 11.55 7.80
N PRO A 194 10.16 12.22 7.45
CA PRO A 194 10.11 13.67 7.31
C PRO A 194 10.09 14.36 8.68
N SER A 195 10.52 15.62 8.71
CA SER A 195 10.51 16.48 9.91
C SER A 195 9.12 16.98 10.25
N SER A 196 8.31 17.27 9.23
CA SER A 196 6.94 17.75 9.39
C SER A 196 6.05 17.37 8.20
N VAL A 197 4.75 17.40 8.46
CA VAL A 197 3.67 17.11 7.49
C VAL A 197 2.71 18.30 7.45
N PHE A 198 2.43 18.80 6.26
CA PHE A 198 1.32 19.73 6.00
C PHE A 198 0.39 19.11 4.97
N ALA A 199 -0.92 19.22 5.16
CA ALA A 199 -1.88 18.66 4.23
C ALA A 199 -3.11 19.53 4.05
N TYR A 200 -3.72 19.36 2.89
CA TYR A 200 -5.00 19.95 2.52
C TYR A 200 -5.85 18.90 1.81
N SER A 201 -7.15 18.88 2.08
CA SER A 201 -8.08 17.99 1.39
C SER A 201 -9.39 18.69 1.03
N LEU A 202 -10.06 18.15 0.03
CA LEU A 202 -11.33 18.63 -0.48
C LEU A 202 -12.33 17.48 -0.62
N LYS A 203 -13.60 17.88 -0.73
CA LYS A 203 -14.72 17.05 -1.18
C LYS A 203 -15.25 17.70 -2.46
N LEU A 204 -14.70 17.34 -3.60
CA LEU A 204 -15.05 17.88 -4.90
C LEU A 204 -16.38 17.29 -5.41
N LYS A 205 -16.63 16.02 -5.12
CA LYS A 205 -17.88 15.30 -5.47
C LYS A 205 -19.00 15.58 -4.49
N THR A 206 -19.38 16.83 -4.34
CA THR A 206 -20.38 17.30 -3.36
C THR A 206 -21.75 16.66 -3.54
N ALA A 207 -22.12 16.27 -4.76
CA ALA A 207 -23.40 15.60 -5.06
C ALA A 207 -23.53 14.21 -4.44
N GLN A 208 -22.42 13.56 -4.07
CA GLN A 208 -22.41 12.20 -3.51
C GLN A 208 -22.57 12.17 -1.99
N ALA A 209 -22.57 13.32 -1.31
CA ALA A 209 -22.67 13.43 0.15
C ALA A 209 -21.70 12.51 0.92
N ASN A 210 -20.50 12.30 0.38
CA ASN A 210 -19.48 11.43 1.00
C ASN A 210 -19.03 11.97 2.36
N ALA A 211 -18.83 11.08 3.32
CA ALA A 211 -18.34 11.44 4.66
C ALA A 211 -16.85 11.79 4.66
N VAL A 212 -16.10 11.27 3.69
CA VAL A 212 -14.64 11.38 3.56
C VAL A 212 -14.22 12.32 2.42
N ASP A 213 -12.95 12.71 2.38
CA ASP A 213 -12.32 13.45 1.29
C ASP A 213 -12.24 12.62 0.00
N ASP A 214 -12.24 13.31 -1.14
CA ASP A 214 -12.02 12.70 -2.46
C ASP A 214 -10.81 13.29 -3.20
N ASP A 215 -10.20 14.35 -2.66
CA ASP A 215 -8.95 14.92 -3.15
C ASP A 215 -8.08 15.41 -2.00
N ALA A 216 -6.77 15.13 -2.05
CA ALA A 216 -5.82 15.53 -1.03
C ALA A 216 -4.42 15.80 -1.58
N VAL A 217 -3.75 16.78 -0.97
CA VAL A 217 -2.32 17.04 -1.15
C VAL A 217 -1.64 16.99 0.20
N ILE A 218 -0.55 16.20 0.28
CA ILE A 218 0.30 16.10 1.47
C ILE A 218 1.70 16.59 1.10
N LEU A 219 2.22 17.51 1.91
CA LEU A 219 3.58 18.03 1.79
C LEU A 219 4.42 17.48 2.95
N LEU A 220 5.55 16.86 2.62
CA LEU A 220 6.51 16.36 3.59
C LEU A 220 7.77 17.22 3.53
N GLU A 221 8.17 17.73 4.69
CA GLU A 221 9.37 18.54 4.86
C GLU A 221 10.52 17.67 5.39
N TYR A 222 11.68 17.81 4.78
CA TYR A 222 12.96 17.25 5.22
C TYR A 222 13.96 18.38 5.35
N PRO A 223 15.07 18.24 6.12
CA PRO A 223 16.10 19.26 6.22
C PRO A 223 16.71 19.66 4.87
N ASP A 224 16.73 18.75 3.91
CA ASP A 224 17.42 18.89 2.61
C ASP A 224 16.55 18.42 1.42
N ALA A 225 15.27 18.18 1.62
CA ALA A 225 14.36 17.73 0.57
C ALA A 225 12.90 18.09 0.87
N THR A 226 12.04 17.90 -0.14
CA THR A 226 10.58 17.95 0.01
C THR A 226 9.93 16.80 -0.74
N ALA A 227 8.81 16.29 -0.21
CA ALA A 227 7.93 15.40 -0.97
C ALA A 227 6.54 16.01 -1.12
N ILE A 228 5.94 15.83 -2.29
CA ILE A 228 4.58 16.26 -2.64
C ILE A 228 3.80 15.01 -3.02
N ILE A 229 2.73 14.75 -2.30
CA ILE A 229 1.84 13.61 -2.55
C ILE A 229 0.50 14.15 -2.99
N GLN A 230 0.02 13.70 -4.13
CA GLN A 230 -1.31 14.00 -4.67
C GLN A 230 -2.11 12.70 -4.70
N ALA A 231 -3.21 12.70 -3.95
CA ALA A 231 -4.09 11.55 -3.78
C ALA A 231 -5.52 11.95 -4.17
N SER A 232 -6.13 11.27 -5.14
CA SER A 232 -7.43 11.72 -5.65
C SER A 232 -8.35 10.58 -6.08
N TRP A 233 -9.64 10.75 -5.81
CA TRP A 233 -10.78 9.99 -6.33
C TRP A 233 -11.58 10.81 -7.35
N ASP A 234 -11.00 11.91 -7.87
CA ASP A 234 -11.69 12.86 -8.75
C ASP A 234 -10.90 13.15 -10.04
N TRP A 235 -9.97 12.30 -10.42
CA TRP A 235 -9.26 12.43 -11.67
C TRP A 235 -10.07 11.81 -12.84
N PRO A 236 -9.92 12.33 -14.08
CA PRO A 236 -10.69 11.81 -15.21
C PRO A 236 -10.19 10.45 -15.74
N TYR A 237 -9.12 9.91 -15.16
CA TYR A 237 -8.52 8.61 -15.50
C TYR A 237 -7.60 8.14 -14.37
N SER A 238 -7.34 6.86 -14.33
CA SER A 238 -6.40 6.27 -13.38
C SER A 238 -4.97 6.69 -13.67
N LYS A 239 -4.24 7.06 -12.63
CA LYS A 239 -2.83 7.46 -12.69
C LYS A 239 -2.08 6.99 -11.46
N GLY A 240 -0.91 6.37 -11.68
CA GLY A 240 0.06 6.04 -10.65
C GLY A 240 1.46 6.35 -11.14
N GLN A 241 2.13 7.34 -10.53
CA GLN A 241 3.50 7.69 -10.90
C GLN A 241 4.28 8.29 -9.73
N VAL A 242 5.60 8.13 -9.82
CA VAL A 242 6.58 8.69 -8.88
C VAL A 242 7.68 9.37 -9.66
N GLN A 243 7.96 10.63 -9.34
CA GLN A 243 9.08 11.36 -9.90
C GLN A 243 10.05 11.78 -8.80
N VAL A 244 11.33 11.46 -9.00
CA VAL A 244 12.42 11.72 -8.05
C VAL A 244 13.44 12.61 -8.71
N PHE A 245 13.86 13.67 -8.01
CA PHE A 245 14.83 14.66 -8.47
C PHE A 245 16.05 14.70 -7.55
N GLY A 246 17.20 14.82 -8.16
CA GLY A 246 18.46 15.12 -7.52
C GLY A 246 19.32 16.06 -8.38
N PRO A 247 20.50 16.48 -7.91
CA PRO A 247 21.34 17.42 -8.64
C PRO A 247 21.85 16.89 -9.99
N LYS A 248 21.86 15.57 -10.21
CA LYS A 248 22.33 14.97 -11.46
C LYS A 248 21.21 14.71 -12.48
N GLY A 249 19.94 14.82 -12.10
CA GLY A 249 18.81 14.57 -12.99
C GLY A 249 17.52 14.18 -12.27
N SER A 250 16.64 13.54 -13.01
CA SER A 250 15.37 13.00 -12.47
C SER A 250 15.05 11.62 -13.05
N LEU A 251 14.29 10.85 -12.28
CA LEU A 251 13.67 9.60 -12.69
C LEU A 251 12.16 9.73 -12.54
N LEU A 252 11.41 9.29 -13.54
CA LEU A 252 9.95 9.19 -13.50
C LEU A 252 9.56 7.73 -13.71
N ALA A 253 8.98 7.07 -12.69
CA ALA A 253 8.39 5.75 -12.81
C ALA A 253 6.88 5.86 -12.98
N THR A 254 6.35 5.11 -13.94
CA THR A 254 4.92 4.86 -14.17
C THR A 254 4.64 3.37 -14.09
N GLY A 255 3.39 2.94 -14.27
CA GLY A 255 3.06 1.51 -14.37
C GLY A 255 3.79 0.81 -15.53
N ASP A 256 4.11 1.56 -16.59
CA ASP A 256 4.64 1.01 -17.85
C ASP A 256 6.17 1.07 -17.96
N GLY A 257 6.85 1.88 -17.15
CA GLY A 257 8.31 2.00 -17.27
C GLY A 257 8.93 3.10 -16.43
N VAL A 258 10.22 3.33 -16.69
CA VAL A 258 11.02 4.39 -16.05
C VAL A 258 11.63 5.27 -17.13
N LEU A 259 11.56 6.59 -16.93
CA LEU A 259 12.23 7.59 -17.74
C LEU A 259 13.33 8.24 -16.92
N TYR A 260 14.53 8.40 -17.51
CA TYR A 260 15.64 9.13 -16.92
C TYR A 260 15.93 10.41 -17.69
N ARG A 261 16.11 11.52 -16.99
CA ARG A 261 16.50 12.81 -17.56
C ARG A 261 17.71 13.36 -16.82
N ALA A 262 18.83 13.50 -17.53
CA ALA A 262 20.05 14.08 -16.97
C ALA A 262 19.91 15.59 -16.72
N ALA A 263 20.57 16.10 -15.68
CA ALA A 263 20.69 17.54 -15.45
C ALA A 263 21.49 18.19 -16.59
N LYS A 264 21.11 19.44 -16.92
CA LYS A 264 21.77 20.25 -17.98
C LYS A 264 21.75 19.64 -19.38
N SER A 265 21.02 18.55 -19.62
CA SER A 265 20.76 18.12 -20.97
C SER A 265 19.96 19.20 -21.71
N GLN A 266 20.32 19.53 -22.97
CA GLN A 266 19.37 20.22 -23.84
C GLN A 266 18.11 19.36 -23.84
N ALA A 267 16.94 20.03 -23.75
CA ALA A 267 15.69 19.31 -23.83
C ALA A 267 15.69 18.48 -25.10
N ASP A 268 15.67 17.17 -24.94
CA ASP A 268 15.42 16.26 -26.06
C ASP A 268 13.99 16.57 -26.53
N VAL A 269 13.88 17.09 -27.75
CA VAL A 269 12.58 17.52 -28.30
C VAL A 269 11.63 16.31 -28.43
N ASP A 270 12.21 15.14 -28.68
CA ASP A 270 11.46 13.89 -28.85
C ASP A 270 11.11 13.22 -27.52
N HIS A 271 11.87 13.54 -26.45
CA HIS A 271 11.70 12.96 -25.12
C HIS A 271 11.72 14.03 -24.01
N PRO A 272 10.74 14.94 -23.94
CA PRO A 272 10.74 16.07 -22.99
C PRO A 272 10.73 15.62 -21.52
N ASP A 273 10.15 14.45 -21.22
CA ASP A 273 10.10 13.87 -19.87
C ASP A 273 11.32 12.98 -19.54
N GLY A 274 12.16 12.66 -20.52
CA GLY A 274 13.37 11.84 -20.38
C GLY A 274 13.42 10.65 -21.33
N GLN A 275 14.57 9.97 -21.32
CA GLN A 275 14.82 8.77 -22.13
C GLN A 275 14.29 7.52 -21.41
N PRO A 276 13.65 6.58 -22.14
CA PRO A 276 13.26 5.30 -21.57
C PRO A 276 14.46 4.52 -21.01
N VAL A 277 14.24 3.92 -19.84
CA VAL A 277 15.20 3.04 -19.18
C VAL A 277 14.83 1.60 -19.46
N THR A 278 15.79 0.76 -19.83
CA THR A 278 15.56 -0.68 -19.93
C THR A 278 15.37 -1.26 -18.54
N LEU A 279 14.22 -1.90 -18.32
CA LEU A 279 13.92 -2.55 -17.06
C LEU A 279 14.66 -3.88 -16.94
N GLY A 280 15.27 -4.14 -15.80
CA GLY A 280 15.83 -5.44 -15.47
C GLY A 280 14.77 -6.51 -15.22
N PRO A 281 15.12 -7.80 -15.24
CA PRO A 281 14.22 -8.87 -14.86
C PRO A 281 13.91 -8.79 -13.36
N VAL A 282 12.64 -9.02 -13.00
CA VAL A 282 12.24 -9.18 -11.59
C VAL A 282 12.33 -10.67 -11.24
N PRO A 283 13.11 -11.03 -10.21
CA PRO A 283 13.16 -12.42 -9.73
C PRO A 283 11.78 -12.91 -9.31
N HIS A 284 11.52 -14.23 -9.48
CA HIS A 284 10.21 -14.80 -9.15
C HIS A 284 9.78 -14.50 -7.71
N GLU A 285 10.69 -14.66 -6.76
CA GLU A 285 10.47 -14.43 -5.33
C GLU A 285 10.12 -12.99 -4.96
N THR A 286 10.30 -12.03 -5.86
CA THR A 286 9.93 -10.62 -5.67
C THR A 286 8.95 -10.11 -6.72
N SER A 287 8.36 -11.01 -7.53
CA SER A 287 7.50 -10.66 -8.66
C SER A 287 6.03 -10.42 -8.28
N ASN A 288 5.61 -10.91 -7.11
CA ASN A 288 4.24 -10.76 -6.62
C ASN A 288 4.18 -10.98 -5.09
N PRO A 289 3.12 -10.53 -4.41
CA PRO A 289 3.01 -10.60 -2.96
C PRO A 289 3.03 -12.03 -2.39
N ILE A 290 2.48 -13.00 -3.13
CA ILE A 290 2.38 -14.39 -2.65
C ILE A 290 3.75 -15.05 -2.66
N ALA A 291 4.45 -14.99 -3.80
CA ALA A 291 5.80 -15.54 -3.94
C ALA A 291 6.76 -14.93 -2.90
N TYR A 292 6.73 -13.61 -2.71
CA TYR A 292 7.58 -12.94 -1.74
C TYR A 292 7.28 -13.34 -0.30
N PHE A 293 6.02 -13.37 0.08
CA PHE A 293 5.62 -13.73 1.43
C PHE A 293 6.03 -15.18 1.78
N LEU A 294 5.76 -16.12 0.87
CA LEU A 294 6.20 -17.51 1.02
C LEU A 294 7.72 -17.64 1.08
N TYR A 295 8.45 -16.92 0.20
CA TYR A 295 9.90 -16.89 0.24
C TYR A 295 10.44 -16.45 1.60
N CYS A 296 9.89 -15.37 2.18
CA CYS A 296 10.29 -14.88 3.49
C CYS A 296 9.96 -15.87 4.63
N ILE A 297 8.80 -16.54 4.57
CA ILE A 297 8.39 -17.54 5.58
C ILE A 297 9.34 -18.75 5.53
N ARG A 298 9.51 -19.35 4.36
CA ARG A 298 10.26 -20.60 4.17
C ARG A 298 11.74 -20.48 4.42
N ASN A 299 12.32 -19.32 4.09
CA ASN A 299 13.76 -19.08 4.23
C ASN A 299 14.09 -18.29 5.51
N ASP A 300 13.10 -18.07 6.39
CA ASP A 300 13.19 -17.25 7.60
C ASP A 300 13.82 -15.87 7.34
N LYS A 301 13.49 -15.26 6.20
CA LYS A 301 13.97 -13.94 5.85
C LYS A 301 13.09 -12.85 6.47
N PRO A 302 13.65 -11.69 6.83
CA PRO A 302 12.83 -10.55 7.22
C PRO A 302 11.96 -10.10 6.05
N ILE A 303 10.80 -9.50 6.35
CA ILE A 303 10.06 -8.72 5.37
C ILE A 303 10.79 -7.38 5.20
N GLU A 304 11.18 -7.06 3.97
CA GLU A 304 11.94 -5.86 3.65
C GLU A 304 11.02 -4.72 3.16
N ASN A 305 11.57 -3.51 3.14
CA ASN A 305 10.88 -2.35 2.57
C ASN A 305 10.66 -2.54 1.05
N PRO A 306 9.57 -2.00 0.52
CA PRO A 306 8.61 -1.09 1.15
C PRO A 306 7.48 -1.78 1.93
N VAL A 307 7.37 -3.11 1.91
CA VAL A 307 6.23 -3.86 2.46
C VAL A 307 6.42 -4.29 3.92
N ALA A 308 7.52 -3.89 4.56
CA ALA A 308 7.81 -4.16 5.97
C ALA A 308 6.89 -3.39 6.91
N ALA A 309 6.48 -4.01 8.02
CA ALA A 309 5.62 -3.39 9.03
C ALA A 309 6.23 -2.10 9.60
N SER A 310 7.54 -2.07 9.87
CA SER A 310 8.23 -0.90 10.45
C SER A 310 8.13 0.35 9.55
N LEU A 311 8.29 0.23 8.25
CA LEU A 311 8.07 1.33 7.32
C LEU A 311 6.60 1.75 7.33
N ASN A 312 5.70 0.78 7.35
CA ASN A 312 4.26 1.01 7.27
C ASN A 312 3.64 1.61 8.54
N VAL A 313 4.24 1.43 9.71
CA VAL A 313 3.93 2.25 10.89
C VAL A 313 4.19 3.72 10.58
N GLY A 314 5.33 4.05 10.00
CA GLY A 314 5.65 5.41 9.57
C GLY A 314 4.68 5.97 8.51
N VAL A 315 4.20 5.13 7.60
CA VAL A 315 3.15 5.52 6.62
C VAL A 315 1.89 5.98 7.35
N VAL A 316 1.38 5.18 8.29
CA VAL A 316 0.15 5.53 9.01
C VAL A 316 0.36 6.75 9.92
N GLU A 317 1.55 6.93 10.50
CA GLU A 317 1.90 8.14 11.26
C GLU A 317 1.89 9.41 10.39
N ILE A 318 2.38 9.33 9.14
CA ILE A 318 2.28 10.45 8.19
C ILE A 318 0.82 10.74 7.86
N LEU A 319 -0.02 9.72 7.63
CA LEU A 319 -1.45 9.91 7.35
C LEU A 319 -2.20 10.53 8.54
N ASP A 320 -1.90 10.10 9.76
CA ASP A 320 -2.51 10.70 10.98
C ASP A 320 -2.06 12.16 11.14
N ALA A 321 -0.78 12.46 10.93
CA ALA A 321 -0.27 13.83 10.95
C ALA A 321 -0.89 14.70 9.83
N ALA A 322 -1.14 14.12 8.64
CA ALA A 322 -1.82 14.81 7.54
C ALA A 322 -3.27 15.17 7.90
N LYS A 323 -4.01 14.22 8.48
CA LYS A 323 -5.39 14.45 8.98
C LYS A 323 -5.41 15.52 10.09
N GLU A 324 -4.45 15.49 11.02
CA GLU A 324 -4.31 16.52 12.04
C GLU A 324 -3.95 17.89 11.44
N SER A 325 -3.08 17.93 10.42
CA SER A 325 -2.76 19.15 9.69
C SER A 325 -3.99 19.78 9.03
N ILE A 326 -4.82 18.96 8.37
CA ILE A 326 -6.09 19.42 7.77
C ILE A 326 -7.02 19.99 8.84
N ARG A 327 -7.16 19.30 9.96
CA ARG A 327 -8.03 19.74 11.07
C ARG A 327 -7.59 21.06 11.69
N THR A 328 -6.27 21.30 11.80
CA THR A 328 -5.71 22.48 12.50
C THR A 328 -5.29 23.62 11.58
N GLY A 329 -5.16 23.36 10.28
CA GLY A 329 -4.58 24.30 9.30
C GLY A 329 -3.09 24.58 9.52
N ARG A 330 -2.36 23.69 10.20
CA ARG A 330 -0.95 23.88 10.57
C ARG A 330 -0.12 22.65 10.22
N ALA A 331 1.17 22.88 9.97
CA ALA A 331 2.12 21.76 9.85
C ALA A 331 2.26 21.03 11.19
N VAL A 332 2.30 19.70 11.11
CA VAL A 332 2.47 18.80 12.25
C VAL A 332 3.89 18.27 12.24
N LYS A 333 4.64 18.50 13.31
CA LYS A 333 6.00 17.93 13.47
C LYS A 333 5.91 16.44 13.78
N LEU A 334 6.74 15.65 13.12
CA LEU A 334 6.94 14.26 13.47
C LEU A 334 8.16 14.15 14.40
N PRO A 335 8.06 13.37 15.50
CA PRO A 335 9.22 13.15 16.34
C PRO A 335 10.35 12.47 15.55
N ALA A 336 11.59 12.83 15.84
CA ALA A 336 12.72 12.05 15.36
C ALA A 336 12.66 10.63 15.97
N ASN A 337 13.06 9.64 15.20
CA ASN A 337 13.18 8.26 15.71
C ASN A 337 14.26 8.17 16.76
#